data_4d8ceabd9353ec73928666c361a48339
#
_entry.id   4d8ceabd9353ec73928666c361a48339
#
_cell.length_a   1.000
_cell.length_b   1.000
_cell.length_c   1.000
_cell.angle_alpha   90.00
_cell.angle_beta   90.00
_cell.angle_gamma   90.00
#
_symmetry.space_group_name_H-M   'P 1'
#
loop_
_entity.id
_entity.type
_entity.pdbx_description
1 polymer ?
#
loop_
_entity_poly.entity_id
_entity_poly.type
_entity_poly.pdbx_seq_one_letter_code
_entity_poly.pdbx_strand_id
1 'polypeptide(L)'
;MNKCAGPLRRRVRKSENALGTIEGTSGVMTVDRRGFTKSLGGILGAVAAGSRNRAPSQAPAAAAQARTARLPPTKITRIRVFYPPNYDRNNAQAFPQSNMVVLVDTEAGITGVGQGGSPDTVRNVARSVIGKNAFDTEMIWQAAFMDGFYSPGKERLHAIGAIDLALWDIKGKALDAPLYQLFGGKAREHVELYATLGLPQGVVPPAEAAKMGLKERASATMAAGYRVYRVDGGILPSTGGAAAGGTPPELTLRGGIFDSRARIPQIIKALEQIREGVGPDGNWMIDVHQKFDFHEAVELCRLMEPLRPFCVEDPLREEQFRTQLPKLRMLTTVPLAPGEEWGTRADFSPLVEQRDIDFARVSLPNVGGITEMLKIMAVCDTHKVGIVPHFTGPIATAAHMHTMMAFPGQVLMEYNLGDRAVPYMPEFLECRNGKVWPNDRPGLGVSVDERQLTFVEAMTEGAPAPTHRRPDGSLTHW
;
A
#
# COMPACT_ATOMS: atom_id res chain seq x y z
N MET A 1 -46.02 -8.99 47.16
CA MET A 1 -45.86 -9.90 48.32
C MET A 1 -44.53 -10.62 48.13
N ASN A 2 -43.67 -10.45 49.13
CA ASN A 2 -42.49 -11.26 49.55
C ASN A 2 -41.37 -11.52 48.57
N LYS A 3 -40.19 -10.81 48.75
CA LYS A 3 -39.07 -11.03 49.71
C LYS A 3 -38.28 -12.31 49.45
N CYS A 4 -37.00 -12.19 49.11
CA CYS A 4 -35.76 -12.27 49.88
C CYS A 4 -34.60 -12.32 48.87
N ALA A 5 -33.62 -11.47 48.79
CA ALA A 5 -32.54 -11.07 49.64
C ALA A 5 -31.47 -12.14 49.90
N GLY A 6 -30.20 -11.80 49.49
CA GLY A 6 -29.02 -12.31 50.16
C GLY A 6 -27.76 -12.36 49.29
N PRO A 7 -26.67 -11.64 49.61
CA PRO A 7 -25.46 -11.62 48.83
C PRO A 7 -24.47 -12.73 49.24
N LEU A 8 -23.94 -13.48 48.28
CA LEU A 8 -22.85 -14.40 48.49
C LEU A 8 -21.48 -13.69 48.42
N ARG A 9 -20.88 -13.49 49.59
CA ARG A 9 -19.47 -13.12 49.75
C ARG A 9 -18.59 -14.31 49.35
N ARG A 10 -17.73 -14.14 48.34
CA ARG A 10 -16.61 -15.06 48.12
C ARG A 10 -15.36 -14.55 48.82
N ARG A 11 -14.87 -15.38 49.72
CA ARG A 11 -13.60 -15.24 50.44
C ARG A 11 -12.42 -15.29 49.46
N VAL A 12 -11.53 -14.31 49.60
CA VAL A 12 -10.19 -14.38 49.04
C VAL A 12 -9.32 -15.22 49.97
N ARG A 13 -8.78 -16.33 49.46
CA ARG A 13 -7.70 -17.07 50.11
C ARG A 13 -6.37 -16.48 49.65
N LYS A 14 -5.62 -15.92 50.58
CA LYS A 14 -4.18 -15.69 50.47
C LYS A 14 -3.48 -17.05 50.53
N SER A 15 -2.61 -17.36 49.62
CA SER A 15 -1.58 -18.36 49.76
C SER A 15 -0.22 -17.66 49.73
N GLU A 16 0.39 -17.58 50.90
CA GLU A 16 1.83 -17.33 51.09
C GLU A 16 2.56 -18.60 50.65
N ASN A 17 3.59 -18.49 49.81
CA ASN A 17 4.66 -19.50 49.76
C ASN A 17 5.98 -18.87 49.32
N ALA A 18 6.86 -18.85 50.32
CA ALA A 18 8.23 -19.36 50.33
C ALA A 18 9.20 -18.80 49.29
N LEU A 19 10.01 -17.89 49.77
CA LEU A 19 11.31 -17.51 49.25
C LEU A 19 12.30 -18.69 49.36
N GLY A 20 12.84 -19.11 48.19
CA GLY A 20 14.07 -19.88 48.11
C GLY A 20 15.20 -18.96 47.69
N THR A 21 16.14 -18.73 48.58
CA THR A 21 17.40 -18.04 48.36
C THR A 21 18.32 -18.87 47.46
N ILE A 22 18.76 -18.30 46.33
CA ILE A 22 19.95 -18.77 45.62
C ILE A 22 20.96 -17.60 45.63
N GLU A 23 22.01 -17.74 46.41
CA GLU A 23 23.20 -16.90 46.34
C GLU A 23 23.95 -17.19 45.04
N GLY A 24 24.12 -16.16 44.22
CA GLY A 24 24.97 -16.16 43.05
C GLY A 24 25.70 -14.83 42.97
N THR A 25 27.00 -14.89 43.16
CA THR A 25 27.95 -13.80 43.17
C THR A 25 27.88 -12.94 41.93
N SER A 26 27.42 -11.70 42.08
CA SER A 26 27.47 -10.65 41.06
C SER A 26 28.70 -9.78 41.26
N GLY A 27 29.71 -9.98 40.39
CA GLY A 27 30.78 -9.02 40.17
C GLY A 27 30.24 -7.81 39.39
N VAL A 28 30.05 -6.68 40.06
CA VAL A 28 29.75 -5.42 39.39
C VAL A 28 31.04 -4.85 38.82
N MET A 29 31.17 -4.84 37.51
CA MET A 29 32.23 -4.10 36.79
C MET A 29 31.80 -2.63 36.67
N THR A 30 32.35 -1.77 37.49
CA THR A 30 32.29 -0.31 37.34
C THR A 30 33.33 0.13 36.33
N VAL A 31 32.86 0.60 35.16
CA VAL A 31 33.76 1.21 34.14
C VAL A 31 33.90 2.70 34.49
N ASP A 32 35.07 3.10 34.94
CA ASP A 32 35.47 4.50 35.19
C ASP A 32 35.62 5.24 33.84
N ARG A 33 34.91 6.35 33.70
CA ARG A 33 34.86 7.20 32.49
C ARG A 33 36.14 8.02 32.23
N ARG A 34 37.26 7.82 32.99
CA ARG A 34 38.47 8.61 32.87
C ARG A 34 39.67 7.92 32.20
N GLY A 35 39.48 6.69 31.63
CA GLY A 35 40.54 5.87 31.05
C GLY A 35 40.71 5.91 29.53
N PHE A 36 39.91 6.73 28.75
CA PHE A 36 39.90 6.59 27.27
C PHE A 36 40.75 7.61 26.49
N THR A 37 41.65 8.35 27.13
CA THR A 37 42.46 9.38 26.46
C THR A 37 43.97 9.21 26.60
N LYS A 38 44.50 7.99 26.69
CA LYS A 38 45.96 7.78 26.60
C LYS A 38 46.25 6.43 25.93
N SER A 39 46.23 6.38 24.60
CA SER A 39 46.96 5.39 23.82
C SER A 39 46.86 5.68 22.31
N LEU A 40 47.48 6.78 21.88
CA LEU A 40 47.85 7.02 20.49
C LEU A 40 49.09 7.93 20.49
N GLY A 41 50.20 7.32 20.79
CA GLY A 41 51.51 7.92 20.70
C GLY A 41 52.58 6.85 20.55
N GLY A 42 53.14 6.75 19.38
CA GLY A 42 54.40 6.04 19.23
C GLY A 42 54.40 4.97 18.15
N ILE A 43 54.62 5.31 16.90
CA ILE A 43 55.54 4.67 15.97
C ILE A 43 55.91 5.74 14.92
N LEU A 44 56.98 6.48 15.18
CA LEU A 44 57.77 7.19 14.21
C LEU A 44 59.05 6.39 14.03
N GLY A 45 59.19 5.74 12.89
CA GLY A 45 60.43 5.05 12.45
C GLY A 45 60.77 5.50 11.03
N ALA A 46 61.83 6.24 10.91
CA ALA A 46 62.37 6.88 9.73
C ALA A 46 62.76 5.91 8.63
N VAL A 47 62.52 6.25 7.38
CA VAL A 47 63.37 5.95 6.24
C VAL A 47 63.54 7.21 5.40
N ALA A 48 64.76 7.69 5.30
CA ALA A 48 65.15 8.86 4.53
C ALA A 48 65.56 8.47 3.10
N ALA A 49 65.47 9.50 2.26
CA ALA A 49 66.21 9.76 1.04
C ALA A 49 65.68 9.28 -0.32
N GLY A 50 65.32 10.26 -1.12
CA GLY A 50 65.11 10.11 -2.56
C GLY A 50 64.43 11.37 -3.18
N SER A 51 65.18 12.51 -3.17
CA SER A 51 64.73 13.74 -3.80
C SER A 51 64.59 13.60 -5.33
N ARG A 52 63.41 13.94 -5.88
CA ARG A 52 63.31 14.56 -7.20
C ARG A 52 62.10 15.52 -7.19
N ASN A 53 62.44 16.81 -7.22
CA ASN A 53 61.53 17.93 -7.44
C ASN A 53 60.70 17.72 -8.71
N ARG A 54 59.43 17.56 -8.56
CA ARG A 54 58.41 17.90 -9.56
C ARG A 54 57.40 18.80 -8.86
N ALA A 55 57.35 20.03 -9.26
CA ALA A 55 56.31 20.96 -8.87
C ALA A 55 54.92 20.36 -9.22
N PRO A 56 53.97 20.39 -8.31
CA PRO A 56 52.61 20.03 -8.67
C PRO A 56 52.03 21.18 -9.51
N SER A 57 51.65 20.87 -10.74
CA SER A 57 50.80 21.73 -11.55
C SER A 57 49.51 21.93 -10.77
N GLN A 58 49.30 23.10 -10.23
CA GLN A 58 48.00 23.55 -9.73
C GLN A 58 47.07 23.70 -10.94
N ALA A 59 46.27 22.65 -11.19
CA ALA A 59 45.03 22.86 -11.89
C ALA A 59 44.19 23.80 -11.02
N PRO A 60 43.55 24.84 -11.61
CA PRO A 60 42.68 25.69 -10.83
C PRO A 60 41.55 24.86 -10.27
N ALA A 61 41.53 24.72 -8.95
CA ALA A 61 40.35 24.26 -8.24
C ALA A 61 39.25 25.26 -8.61
N ALA A 62 38.40 24.89 -9.58
CA ALA A 62 37.14 25.55 -9.79
C ALA A 62 36.43 25.43 -8.43
N ALA A 63 36.35 26.54 -7.74
CA ALA A 63 35.58 26.66 -6.52
C ALA A 63 34.17 26.20 -6.89
N ALA A 64 33.82 24.97 -6.50
CA ALA A 64 32.47 24.52 -6.43
C ALA A 64 31.81 25.49 -5.44
N GLN A 65 31.27 26.60 -5.99
CA GLN A 65 30.32 27.39 -5.23
C GLN A 65 29.29 26.39 -4.75
N ALA A 66 29.29 26.15 -3.44
CA ALA A 66 28.20 25.43 -2.78
C ALA A 66 26.93 26.20 -3.16
N ARG A 67 26.28 25.75 -4.22
CA ARG A 67 24.89 26.11 -4.47
C ARG A 67 24.17 25.58 -3.24
N THR A 68 23.89 26.44 -2.28
CA THR A 68 22.76 26.22 -1.38
C THR A 68 21.58 26.04 -2.31
N ALA A 69 21.25 24.78 -2.63
CA ALA A 69 20.15 24.46 -3.51
C ALA A 69 18.88 24.94 -2.80
N ARG A 70 18.51 26.16 -3.08
CA ARG A 70 17.24 26.70 -2.60
C ARG A 70 16.17 25.92 -3.35
N LEU A 71 15.32 25.23 -2.61
CA LEU A 71 14.17 24.54 -3.18
C LEU A 71 13.37 25.53 -4.03
N PRO A 72 12.86 25.12 -5.20
CA PRO A 72 12.04 25.99 -6.01
C PRO A 72 10.76 26.40 -5.25
N PRO A 73 10.18 27.55 -5.55
CA PRO A 73 8.92 27.96 -4.97
C PRO A 73 7.82 26.96 -5.41
N THR A 74 7.24 26.26 -4.48
CA THR A 74 6.26 25.18 -4.74
C THR A 74 4.89 25.48 -4.14
N LYS A 75 4.53 26.76 -4.03
CA LYS A 75 3.20 27.15 -3.60
C LYS A 75 2.15 26.63 -4.58
N ILE A 76 1.16 25.93 -4.05
CA ILE A 76 0.05 25.37 -4.81
C ILE A 76 -0.87 26.51 -5.26
N THR A 77 -1.07 26.63 -6.57
CA THR A 77 -1.86 27.72 -7.18
C THR A 77 -3.20 27.26 -7.70
N ARG A 78 -3.30 25.97 -8.10
CA ARG A 78 -4.51 25.44 -8.72
C ARG A 78 -4.59 23.92 -8.54
N ILE A 79 -5.79 23.41 -8.37
CA ILE A 79 -6.10 21.98 -8.41
C ILE A 79 -7.17 21.76 -9.48
N ARG A 80 -6.92 20.81 -10.39
CA ARG A 80 -7.78 20.50 -11.54
C ARG A 80 -8.22 19.04 -11.47
N VAL A 81 -9.46 18.78 -11.82
CA VAL A 81 -10.09 17.46 -11.76
C VAL A 81 -10.58 17.06 -13.14
N PHE A 82 -10.33 15.81 -13.51
CA PHE A 82 -10.68 15.25 -14.81
C PHE A 82 -11.27 13.85 -14.68
N TYR A 83 -12.14 13.48 -15.60
CA TYR A 83 -12.49 12.09 -15.84
C TYR A 83 -11.53 11.47 -16.87
N PRO A 84 -11.15 10.19 -16.69
CA PRO A 84 -10.40 9.46 -17.71
C PRO A 84 -11.25 9.23 -18.97
N PRO A 85 -10.63 8.84 -20.11
CA PRO A 85 -11.36 8.53 -21.32
C PRO A 85 -12.42 7.44 -21.09
N ASN A 86 -13.58 7.61 -21.74
CA ASN A 86 -14.69 6.65 -21.69
C ASN A 86 -15.29 6.43 -20.28
N TYR A 87 -15.07 7.34 -19.36
CA TYR A 87 -15.67 7.27 -18.03
C TYR A 87 -17.19 7.53 -18.13
N ASP A 88 -17.99 6.52 -17.81
CA ASP A 88 -19.45 6.64 -17.75
C ASP A 88 -19.91 6.97 -16.32
N ARG A 89 -20.33 8.21 -16.12
CA ARG A 89 -20.82 8.69 -14.82
C ARG A 89 -22.13 8.02 -14.39
N ASN A 90 -22.88 7.43 -15.31
CA ASN A 90 -24.14 6.75 -15.02
C ASN A 90 -23.93 5.28 -14.67
N ASN A 91 -22.70 4.78 -14.84
CA ASN A 91 -22.36 3.42 -14.44
C ASN A 91 -22.02 3.40 -12.94
N ALA A 92 -22.91 2.82 -12.14
CA ALA A 92 -22.69 2.67 -10.69
C ALA A 92 -21.41 1.89 -10.31
N GLN A 93 -20.80 1.19 -11.28
CA GLN A 93 -19.56 0.43 -11.11
C GLN A 93 -18.31 1.17 -11.62
N ALA A 94 -18.46 2.41 -12.06
CA ALA A 94 -17.32 3.16 -12.60
C ALA A 94 -16.30 3.59 -11.52
N PHE A 95 -16.59 3.43 -10.24
CA PHE A 95 -15.72 3.74 -9.11
C PHE A 95 -14.96 5.07 -9.30
N PRO A 96 -15.66 6.24 -9.22
CA PRO A 96 -15.03 7.54 -9.44
C PRO A 96 -13.83 7.75 -8.51
N GLN A 97 -13.93 7.27 -7.28
CA GLN A 97 -12.88 7.33 -6.27
C GLN A 97 -11.55 6.68 -6.69
N SER A 98 -11.57 5.77 -7.66
CA SER A 98 -10.37 5.08 -8.16
C SER A 98 -9.94 5.55 -9.55
N ASN A 99 -10.75 6.38 -10.24
CA ASN A 99 -10.51 6.72 -11.64
C ASN A 99 -10.28 8.21 -11.89
N MET A 100 -10.73 9.09 -10.99
CA MET A 100 -10.55 10.53 -11.17
C MET A 100 -9.07 10.89 -11.25
N VAL A 101 -8.69 11.69 -12.24
CA VAL A 101 -7.35 12.26 -12.36
C VAL A 101 -7.34 13.65 -11.75
N VAL A 102 -6.39 13.88 -10.85
CA VAL A 102 -6.21 15.15 -10.14
C VAL A 102 -4.84 15.72 -10.50
N LEU A 103 -4.82 16.95 -11.01
CA LEU A 103 -3.60 17.66 -11.31
C LEU A 103 -3.44 18.84 -10.34
N VAL A 104 -2.26 18.96 -9.74
CA VAL A 104 -1.92 20.03 -8.80
C VAL A 104 -0.82 20.89 -9.41
N ASP A 105 -1.13 22.16 -9.66
CA ASP A 105 -0.21 23.13 -10.26
C ASP A 105 0.44 24.02 -9.19
N THR A 106 1.71 24.33 -9.39
CA THR A 106 2.50 25.22 -8.51
C THR A 106 2.91 26.50 -9.20
N GLU A 107 3.30 27.51 -8.43
CA GLU A 107 3.84 28.77 -8.96
C GLU A 107 5.17 28.60 -9.71
N ALA A 108 5.88 27.49 -9.48
CA ALA A 108 7.10 27.13 -10.22
C ALA A 108 6.81 26.50 -11.59
N GLY A 109 5.55 26.34 -11.99
CA GLY A 109 5.16 25.64 -13.22
C GLY A 109 5.29 24.13 -13.17
N ILE A 110 5.53 23.55 -11.99
CA ILE A 110 5.55 22.09 -11.79
C ILE A 110 4.12 21.63 -11.56
N THR A 111 3.68 20.64 -12.34
CA THR A 111 2.38 19.98 -12.16
C THR A 111 2.59 18.57 -11.62
N GLY A 112 1.93 18.26 -10.52
CA GLY A 112 1.85 16.91 -9.95
C GLY A 112 0.59 16.17 -10.39
N VAL A 113 0.70 14.85 -10.43
CA VAL A 113 -0.36 13.95 -10.89
C VAL A 113 -0.84 13.09 -9.73
N GLY A 114 -2.14 13.03 -9.54
CA GLY A 114 -2.80 12.17 -8.56
C GLY A 114 -4.03 11.47 -9.12
N GLN A 115 -4.55 10.53 -8.35
CA GLN A 115 -5.71 9.72 -8.75
C GLN A 115 -6.60 9.42 -7.55
N GLY A 116 -7.90 9.60 -7.72
CA GLY A 116 -8.91 9.26 -6.73
C GLY A 116 -9.83 10.43 -6.39
N GLY A 117 -10.74 10.17 -5.44
CA GLY A 117 -11.75 11.12 -5.00
C GLY A 117 -12.92 11.27 -5.96
N SER A 118 -13.83 12.16 -5.61
CA SER A 118 -14.89 12.66 -6.47
C SER A 118 -14.72 14.18 -6.61
N PRO A 119 -15.35 14.83 -7.61
CA PRO A 119 -15.24 16.28 -7.76
C PRO A 119 -15.57 17.04 -6.46
N ASP A 120 -16.65 16.65 -5.78
CA ASP A 120 -17.09 17.31 -4.54
C ASP A 120 -16.10 17.09 -3.38
N THR A 121 -15.61 15.87 -3.20
CA THR A 121 -14.65 15.58 -2.12
C THR A 121 -13.30 16.22 -2.38
N VAL A 122 -12.82 16.22 -3.64
CA VAL A 122 -11.56 16.91 -4.02
C VAL A 122 -11.71 18.42 -3.81
N ARG A 123 -12.83 19.03 -4.20
CA ARG A 123 -13.10 20.46 -3.97
C ARG A 123 -13.04 20.82 -2.49
N ASN A 124 -13.65 19.99 -1.64
CA ASN A 124 -13.64 20.21 -0.19
C ASN A 124 -12.25 20.17 0.40
N VAL A 125 -11.40 19.21 -0.03
CA VAL A 125 -10.02 19.09 0.42
C VAL A 125 -9.15 20.21 -0.16
N ALA A 126 -9.31 20.54 -1.45
CA ALA A 126 -8.53 21.55 -2.16
C ALA A 126 -8.54 22.90 -1.46
N ARG A 127 -9.67 23.31 -0.86
CA ARG A 127 -9.80 24.58 -0.13
C ARG A 127 -8.77 24.73 0.99
N SER A 128 -8.44 23.64 1.68
CA SER A 128 -7.44 23.66 2.77
C SER A 128 -6.00 23.49 2.28
N VAL A 129 -5.80 23.22 0.99
CA VAL A 129 -4.49 22.91 0.38
C VAL A 129 -3.95 24.05 -0.47
N ILE A 130 -4.79 24.72 -1.26
CA ILE A 130 -4.39 25.81 -2.14
C ILE A 130 -3.71 26.92 -1.34
N GLY A 131 -2.62 27.47 -1.88
CA GLY A 131 -1.81 28.50 -1.23
C GLY A 131 -0.72 27.98 -0.30
N LYS A 132 -0.70 26.66 0.02
CA LYS A 132 0.34 26.04 0.83
C LYS A 132 1.54 25.61 -0.01
N ASN A 133 2.67 25.38 0.64
CA ASN A 133 3.85 24.81 0.01
C ASN A 133 3.67 23.32 -0.21
N ALA A 134 3.78 22.84 -1.45
CA ALA A 134 3.60 21.45 -1.81
C ALA A 134 4.60 20.49 -1.14
N PHE A 135 5.72 20.98 -0.61
CA PHE A 135 6.71 20.19 0.13
C PHE A 135 6.24 19.81 1.54
N ASP A 136 5.26 20.52 2.10
CA ASP A 136 4.77 20.30 3.46
C ASP A 136 3.70 19.18 3.49
N THR A 137 4.01 18.04 2.85
CA THR A 137 3.07 16.92 2.66
C THR A 137 2.44 16.47 3.97
N GLU A 138 3.22 16.31 5.03
CA GLU A 138 2.70 15.90 6.35
C GLU A 138 1.72 16.92 6.93
N MET A 139 2.09 18.19 6.92
CA MET A 139 1.24 19.28 7.43
C MET A 139 -0.07 19.39 6.64
N ILE A 140 0.01 19.25 5.31
CA ILE A 140 -1.16 19.30 4.42
C ILE A 140 -2.06 18.10 4.70
N TRP A 141 -1.49 16.89 4.78
CA TRP A 141 -2.23 15.67 5.07
C TRP A 141 -2.97 15.77 6.41
N GLN A 142 -2.26 16.18 7.48
CA GLN A 142 -2.85 16.35 8.80
C GLN A 142 -3.96 17.39 8.79
N ALA A 143 -3.74 18.54 8.15
CA ALA A 143 -4.75 19.58 8.04
C ALA A 143 -5.99 19.08 7.30
N ALA A 144 -5.82 18.40 6.17
CA ALA A 144 -6.93 17.85 5.39
C ALA A 144 -7.68 16.74 6.14
N PHE A 145 -6.97 15.91 6.92
CA PHE A 145 -7.57 14.86 7.74
C PHE A 145 -8.37 15.43 8.91
N MET A 146 -7.87 16.47 9.56
CA MET A 146 -8.47 17.09 10.74
C MET A 146 -9.44 18.24 10.42
N ASP A 147 -9.67 18.54 9.15
CA ASP A 147 -10.52 19.65 8.68
C ASP A 147 -12.01 19.34 8.78
N GLY A 148 -12.44 18.83 9.91
CA GLY A 148 -13.84 18.51 10.17
C GLY A 148 -14.04 17.96 11.57
N PHE A 149 -15.24 18.17 12.08
CA PHE A 149 -15.62 17.65 13.39
C PHE A 149 -15.66 16.12 13.43
N TYR A 150 -16.19 15.53 12.38
CA TYR A 150 -16.22 14.07 12.24
C TYR A 150 -14.94 13.57 11.58
N SER A 151 -14.46 12.40 12.03
CA SER A 151 -13.37 11.70 11.36
C SER A 151 -13.71 11.50 9.88
N PRO A 152 -12.75 11.70 8.97
CA PRO A 152 -13.02 11.53 7.55
C PRO A 152 -13.39 10.09 7.22
N GLY A 153 -14.43 9.92 6.41
CA GLY A 153 -14.74 8.65 5.76
C GLY A 153 -13.80 8.37 4.58
N LYS A 154 -13.95 7.21 3.96
CA LYS A 154 -13.11 6.76 2.84
C LYS A 154 -13.15 7.71 1.65
N GLU A 155 -14.32 8.25 1.29
CA GLU A 155 -14.42 9.20 0.18
C GLU A 155 -13.57 10.45 0.38
N ARG A 156 -13.47 10.94 1.62
CA ARG A 156 -12.58 12.06 1.91
C ARG A 156 -11.11 11.63 1.88
N LEU A 157 -10.80 10.43 2.39
CA LEU A 157 -9.44 9.87 2.30
C LEU A 157 -9.01 9.67 0.84
N HIS A 158 -9.91 9.27 -0.05
CA HIS A 158 -9.63 9.18 -1.49
C HIS A 158 -9.23 10.54 -2.08
N ALA A 159 -9.88 11.62 -1.68
CA ALA A 159 -9.54 12.97 -2.13
C ALA A 159 -8.22 13.45 -1.53
N ILE A 160 -7.98 13.17 -0.24
CA ILE A 160 -6.68 13.44 0.41
C ILE A 160 -5.58 12.68 -0.32
N GLY A 161 -5.79 11.39 -0.59
CA GLY A 161 -4.84 10.53 -1.29
C GLY A 161 -4.52 11.00 -2.70
N ALA A 162 -5.53 11.43 -3.47
CA ALA A 162 -5.32 11.97 -4.81
C ALA A 162 -4.43 13.22 -4.79
N ILE A 163 -4.66 14.13 -3.87
CA ILE A 163 -3.85 15.33 -3.70
C ILE A 163 -2.46 14.96 -3.18
N ASP A 164 -2.35 14.08 -2.20
CA ASP A 164 -1.08 13.63 -1.61
C ASP A 164 -0.15 12.98 -2.65
N LEU A 165 -0.69 12.12 -3.53
CA LEU A 165 0.06 11.57 -4.65
C LEU A 165 0.66 12.67 -5.52
N ALA A 166 -0.15 13.69 -5.87
CA ALA A 166 0.30 14.82 -6.68
C ALA A 166 1.37 15.67 -5.96
N LEU A 167 1.25 15.85 -4.64
CA LEU A 167 2.27 16.59 -3.86
C LEU A 167 3.61 15.84 -3.83
N TRP A 168 3.59 14.53 -3.66
CA TRP A 168 4.79 13.71 -3.74
C TRP A 168 5.40 13.73 -5.15
N ASP A 169 4.57 13.69 -6.19
CA ASP A 169 5.03 13.81 -7.58
C ASP A 169 5.71 15.17 -7.85
N ILE A 170 5.13 16.28 -7.36
CA ILE A 170 5.77 17.61 -7.38
C ILE A 170 7.12 17.58 -6.68
N LYS A 171 7.18 16.99 -5.48
CA LYS A 171 8.41 16.90 -4.70
C LYS A 171 9.51 16.15 -5.46
N GLY A 172 9.19 15.02 -6.05
CA GLY A 172 10.13 14.24 -6.86
C GLY A 172 10.59 15.01 -8.10
N LYS A 173 9.68 15.65 -8.83
CA LYS A 173 9.98 16.48 -10.01
C LYS A 173 10.85 17.69 -9.66
N ALA A 174 10.53 18.38 -8.57
CA ALA A 174 11.29 19.54 -8.12
C ALA A 174 12.72 19.21 -7.67
N LEU A 175 12.93 17.98 -7.18
CA LEU A 175 14.24 17.48 -6.73
C LEU A 175 14.97 16.67 -7.82
N ASP A 176 14.37 16.53 -9.00
CA ASP A 176 14.87 15.70 -10.10
C ASP A 176 15.20 14.26 -9.65
N ALA A 177 14.31 13.67 -8.87
CA ALA A 177 14.48 12.35 -8.29
C ALA A 177 13.21 11.48 -8.36
N PRO A 178 13.32 10.18 -8.67
CA PRO A 178 12.20 9.25 -8.56
C PRO A 178 11.81 9.06 -7.08
N LEU A 179 10.53 8.81 -6.80
CA LEU A 179 10.04 8.80 -5.43
C LEU A 179 10.67 7.72 -4.54
N TYR A 180 10.99 6.55 -5.08
CA TYR A 180 11.66 5.52 -4.27
C TYR A 180 13.00 6.01 -3.68
N GLN A 181 13.71 6.93 -4.35
CA GLN A 181 14.93 7.53 -3.80
C GLN A 181 14.63 8.42 -2.59
N LEU A 182 13.50 9.14 -2.62
CA LEU A 182 13.07 9.96 -1.50
C LEU A 182 12.59 9.13 -0.30
N PHE A 183 12.21 7.87 -0.53
CA PHE A 183 11.76 6.93 0.51
C PHE A 183 12.91 6.09 1.11
N GLY A 184 14.14 6.32 0.69
CA GLY A 184 15.31 5.61 1.22
C GLY A 184 16.10 4.79 0.20
N GLY A 185 15.66 4.78 -1.06
CA GLY A 185 16.30 4.04 -2.16
C GLY A 185 15.68 2.68 -2.43
N LYS A 186 16.33 1.92 -3.32
CA LYS A 186 15.86 0.60 -3.77
C LYS A 186 16.19 -0.48 -2.73
N ALA A 187 15.18 -1.12 -2.15
CA ALA A 187 15.34 -2.33 -1.35
C ALA A 187 15.32 -3.61 -2.22
N ARG A 188 14.95 -3.49 -3.51
CA ARG A 188 14.88 -4.58 -4.49
C ARG A 188 15.13 -4.07 -5.90
N GLU A 189 15.35 -4.96 -6.85
CA GLU A 189 15.59 -4.60 -8.26
C GLU A 189 14.27 -4.40 -9.04
N HIS A 190 13.24 -5.15 -8.69
CA HIS A 190 11.91 -5.11 -9.29
C HIS A 190 10.85 -5.51 -8.27
N VAL A 191 9.59 -5.27 -8.57
CA VAL A 191 8.46 -5.76 -7.77
C VAL A 191 7.78 -6.89 -8.52
N GLU A 192 7.57 -8.03 -7.84
CA GLU A 192 6.80 -9.17 -8.37
C GLU A 192 5.33 -8.79 -8.45
N LEU A 193 4.67 -9.21 -9.54
CA LEU A 193 3.28 -8.93 -9.82
C LEU A 193 2.41 -10.19 -9.75
N TYR A 194 1.14 -9.99 -9.48
CA TYR A 194 0.08 -10.93 -9.83
C TYR A 194 -1.03 -10.20 -10.60
N ALA A 195 -1.75 -10.94 -11.44
CA ALA A 195 -2.83 -10.36 -12.22
C ALA A 195 -4.16 -10.43 -11.45
N THR A 196 -4.88 -9.32 -11.36
CA THR A 196 -6.20 -9.22 -10.70
C THR A 196 -7.18 -10.30 -11.16
N LEU A 197 -7.19 -10.62 -12.47
CA LEU A 197 -8.09 -11.60 -13.08
C LEU A 197 -7.46 -12.98 -13.27
N GLY A 198 -6.38 -13.30 -12.57
CA GLY A 198 -5.67 -14.57 -12.64
C GLY A 198 -4.81 -14.69 -13.91
N LEU A 199 -5.39 -15.02 -15.07
CA LEU A 199 -4.65 -15.02 -16.32
C LEU A 199 -4.37 -13.58 -16.79
N PRO A 200 -3.10 -13.14 -16.89
CA PRO A 200 -2.78 -11.80 -17.28
C PRO A 200 -3.24 -11.50 -18.72
N GLN A 201 -3.71 -10.29 -18.94
CA GLN A 201 -4.13 -9.88 -20.29
C GLN A 201 -2.92 -9.82 -21.23
N GLY A 202 -3.13 -10.26 -22.49
CA GLY A 202 -2.08 -10.28 -23.48
C GLY A 202 -1.24 -11.56 -23.51
N VAL A 203 -1.26 -12.38 -22.46
CA VAL A 203 -0.52 -13.66 -22.42
C VAL A 203 -1.10 -14.68 -23.41
N VAL A 204 -2.42 -14.71 -23.52
CA VAL A 204 -3.14 -15.60 -24.43
C VAL A 204 -4.21 -14.79 -25.18
N PRO A 205 -4.46 -15.05 -26.47
CA PRO A 205 -5.56 -14.42 -27.18
C PRO A 205 -6.92 -14.64 -26.47
N PRO A 206 -7.82 -13.64 -26.43
CA PRO A 206 -9.08 -13.75 -25.68
C PRO A 206 -9.96 -14.94 -26.06
N ALA A 207 -10.01 -15.30 -27.37
CA ALA A 207 -10.78 -16.43 -27.85
C ALA A 207 -10.22 -17.79 -27.42
N GLU A 208 -8.92 -17.87 -27.14
CA GLU A 208 -8.24 -19.05 -26.62
C GLU A 208 -8.40 -19.09 -25.10
N ALA A 209 -8.15 -17.96 -24.42
CA ALA A 209 -8.34 -17.83 -22.97
C ALA A 209 -9.75 -18.22 -22.52
N ALA A 210 -10.78 -17.91 -23.32
CA ALA A 210 -12.17 -18.28 -23.02
C ALA A 210 -12.42 -19.81 -23.02
N LYS A 211 -11.55 -20.61 -23.64
CA LYS A 211 -11.65 -22.08 -23.69
C LYS A 211 -10.81 -22.78 -22.64
N MET A 212 -9.91 -22.07 -21.99
CA MET A 212 -8.98 -22.63 -21.01
C MET A 212 -9.68 -22.93 -19.69
N GLY A 213 -9.44 -24.12 -19.13
CA GLY A 213 -9.77 -24.47 -17.75
C GLY A 213 -8.83 -23.79 -16.75
N LEU A 214 -9.15 -23.92 -15.47
CA LEU A 214 -8.39 -23.27 -14.38
C LEU A 214 -6.92 -23.74 -14.33
N LYS A 215 -6.68 -25.03 -14.51
CA LYS A 215 -5.33 -25.60 -14.55
C LYS A 215 -4.49 -25.01 -15.69
N GLU A 216 -5.06 -24.93 -16.89
CA GLU A 216 -4.36 -24.37 -18.05
C GLU A 216 -4.09 -22.87 -17.88
N ARG A 217 -5.06 -22.11 -17.37
CA ARG A 217 -4.89 -20.68 -17.07
C ARG A 217 -3.77 -20.44 -16.06
N ALA A 218 -3.76 -21.20 -14.98
CA ALA A 218 -2.71 -21.13 -13.95
C ALA A 218 -1.34 -21.48 -14.54
N SER A 219 -1.25 -22.54 -15.35
CA SER A 219 -0.01 -22.94 -16.03
C SER A 219 0.49 -21.86 -17.01
N ALA A 220 -0.41 -21.27 -17.80
CA ALA A 220 -0.06 -20.19 -18.73
C ALA A 220 0.45 -18.94 -18.01
N THR A 221 -0.13 -18.62 -16.83
CA THR A 221 0.33 -17.51 -15.99
C THR A 221 1.75 -17.75 -15.48
N MET A 222 2.05 -18.97 -15.02
CA MET A 222 3.42 -19.33 -14.60
C MET A 222 4.40 -19.25 -15.78
N ALA A 223 4.00 -19.75 -16.96
CA ALA A 223 4.82 -19.71 -18.17
C ALA A 223 5.10 -18.26 -18.64
N ALA A 224 4.21 -17.31 -18.35
CA ALA A 224 4.40 -15.89 -18.62
C ALA A 224 5.34 -15.19 -17.61
N GLY A 225 5.92 -15.92 -16.66
CA GLY A 225 6.90 -15.41 -15.69
C GLY A 225 6.32 -14.88 -14.38
N TYR A 226 5.02 -15.02 -14.17
CA TYR A 226 4.40 -14.73 -12.88
C TYR A 226 4.70 -15.85 -11.89
N ARG A 227 4.81 -15.52 -10.62
CA ARG A 227 5.09 -16.51 -9.57
C ARG A 227 3.86 -16.87 -8.74
N VAL A 228 2.81 -16.07 -8.82
CA VAL A 228 1.58 -16.26 -8.06
C VAL A 228 0.38 -16.10 -9.00
N TYR A 229 -0.49 -17.08 -9.00
CA TYR A 229 -1.78 -17.03 -9.68
C TYR A 229 -2.87 -16.59 -8.70
N ARG A 230 -3.55 -15.49 -8.97
CA ARG A 230 -4.73 -15.11 -8.19
C ARG A 230 -5.97 -15.80 -8.75
N VAL A 231 -6.72 -16.38 -7.84
CA VAL A 231 -8.02 -16.93 -8.21
C VAL A 231 -8.98 -15.77 -8.44
N ASP A 232 -9.46 -15.67 -9.68
CA ASP A 232 -10.40 -14.64 -10.05
C ASP A 232 -11.84 -14.92 -9.58
N GLY A 233 -12.70 -13.92 -9.68
CA GLY A 233 -14.11 -14.01 -9.30
C GLY A 233 -14.95 -15.05 -10.05
N GLY A 234 -14.37 -15.77 -11.00
CA GLY A 234 -15.05 -16.86 -11.72
C GLY A 234 -15.38 -18.04 -10.82
N ILE A 235 -14.62 -18.25 -9.76
CA ILE A 235 -14.90 -19.26 -8.72
C ILE A 235 -15.82 -18.70 -7.65
N LEU A 236 -15.63 -17.43 -7.31
CA LEU A 236 -16.49 -16.67 -6.43
C LEU A 236 -17.38 -15.76 -7.27
N PRO A 237 -18.66 -15.62 -6.94
CA PRO A 237 -19.53 -14.71 -7.68
C PRO A 237 -18.96 -13.28 -7.59
N SER A 238 -18.63 -12.69 -8.74
CA SER A 238 -18.09 -11.33 -8.78
C SER A 238 -19.16 -10.30 -8.52
N THR A 239 -18.83 -9.25 -7.80
CA THR A 239 -19.74 -8.14 -7.45
C THR A 239 -19.97 -7.16 -8.59
N GLY A 240 -19.30 -7.28 -9.74
CA GLY A 240 -19.40 -6.18 -10.69
C GLY A 240 -18.81 -6.30 -12.08
N GLY A 241 -18.09 -7.32 -12.40
CA GLY A 241 -17.59 -7.53 -13.76
C GLY A 241 -18.51 -8.47 -14.53
N ALA A 242 -18.69 -8.25 -15.83
CA ALA A 242 -19.21 -9.29 -16.71
C ALA A 242 -18.36 -10.53 -16.47
N ALA A 243 -19.01 -11.66 -16.17
CA ALA A 243 -18.34 -12.94 -15.96
C ALA A 243 -17.45 -13.24 -17.18
N ALA A 244 -16.18 -12.89 -17.08
CA ALA A 244 -15.17 -13.30 -18.05
C ALA A 244 -14.90 -14.78 -17.76
N GLY A 245 -15.55 -15.67 -18.54
CA GLY A 245 -15.23 -17.08 -18.54
C GLY A 245 -16.18 -17.98 -17.77
N GLY A 246 -17.43 -18.10 -18.19
CA GLY A 246 -18.20 -19.34 -18.02
C GLY A 246 -18.75 -19.62 -16.62
N THR A 247 -18.91 -18.63 -15.76
CA THR A 247 -19.70 -18.81 -14.53
C THR A 247 -21.16 -19.02 -14.94
N PRO A 248 -21.80 -20.12 -14.54
CA PRO A 248 -23.21 -20.35 -14.84
C PRO A 248 -24.07 -19.15 -14.42
N PRO A 249 -25.10 -18.76 -15.22
CA PRO A 249 -25.94 -17.61 -14.89
C PRO A 249 -26.58 -17.66 -13.51
N GLU A 250 -26.89 -18.83 -13.00
CA GLU A 250 -27.42 -19.09 -11.66
C GLU A 250 -26.41 -18.77 -10.54
N LEU A 251 -25.14 -18.59 -10.86
CA LEU A 251 -24.07 -18.29 -9.91
C LEU A 251 -23.64 -16.82 -9.98
N THR A 252 -24.21 -16.02 -10.89
CA THR A 252 -23.98 -14.58 -10.96
C THR A 252 -24.87 -13.85 -9.98
N LEU A 253 -24.27 -12.97 -9.16
CA LEU A 253 -24.91 -12.41 -7.95
C LEU A 253 -25.88 -11.24 -8.14
N ARG A 254 -26.28 -10.88 -9.34
CA ARG A 254 -27.38 -9.92 -9.44
C ARG A 254 -28.71 -10.62 -9.16
N GLY A 255 -29.02 -10.76 -7.84
CA GLY A 255 -30.26 -11.38 -7.37
C GLY A 255 -30.20 -12.90 -7.20
N GLY A 256 -29.01 -13.51 -7.29
CA GLY A 256 -28.81 -14.93 -7.04
C GLY A 256 -28.66 -15.29 -5.55
N ILE A 257 -28.95 -16.52 -5.21
CA ILE A 257 -28.74 -17.07 -3.87
C ILE A 257 -27.25 -17.46 -3.73
N PHE A 258 -26.59 -16.96 -2.69
CA PHE A 258 -25.27 -17.42 -2.28
C PHE A 258 -25.43 -18.41 -1.12
N ASP A 259 -25.25 -19.70 -1.43
CA ASP A 259 -25.21 -20.78 -0.42
C ASP A 259 -23.75 -21.21 -0.23
N SER A 260 -23.14 -20.79 0.87
CA SER A 260 -21.78 -21.10 1.22
C SER A 260 -21.50 -22.59 1.37
N ARG A 261 -22.47 -23.35 1.91
CA ARG A 261 -22.35 -24.81 2.08
C ARG A 261 -22.20 -25.54 0.74
N ALA A 262 -22.97 -25.13 -0.27
CA ALA A 262 -22.85 -25.68 -1.61
C ALA A 262 -21.59 -25.16 -2.32
N ARG A 263 -21.15 -23.93 -1.98
CA ARG A 263 -20.09 -23.23 -2.69
C ARG A 263 -18.69 -23.61 -2.24
N ILE A 264 -18.44 -23.75 -0.94
CA ILE A 264 -17.11 -24.10 -0.41
C ILE A 264 -16.54 -25.37 -1.05
N PRO A 265 -17.26 -26.49 -1.17
CA PRO A 265 -16.73 -27.68 -1.86
C PRO A 265 -16.37 -27.45 -3.33
N GLN A 266 -17.12 -26.59 -4.05
CA GLN A 266 -16.83 -26.24 -5.44
C GLN A 266 -15.56 -25.39 -5.54
N ILE A 267 -15.37 -24.44 -4.60
CA ILE A 267 -14.15 -23.62 -4.50
C ILE A 267 -12.94 -24.54 -4.29
N ILE A 268 -12.98 -25.45 -3.32
CA ILE A 268 -11.86 -26.36 -3.03
C ILE A 268 -11.49 -27.18 -4.26
N LYS A 269 -12.49 -27.79 -4.95
CA LYS A 269 -12.24 -28.53 -6.19
C LYS A 269 -11.59 -27.69 -7.29
N ALA A 270 -11.93 -26.41 -7.37
CA ALA A 270 -11.31 -25.47 -8.30
C ALA A 270 -9.87 -25.13 -7.90
N LEU A 271 -9.63 -24.94 -6.58
CA LEU A 271 -8.30 -24.67 -6.05
C LEU A 271 -7.34 -25.85 -6.21
N GLU A 272 -7.81 -27.09 -6.17
CA GLU A 272 -7.02 -28.29 -6.49
C GLU A 272 -6.49 -28.23 -7.94
N GLN A 273 -7.34 -27.86 -8.90
CA GLN A 273 -6.92 -27.68 -10.30
C GLN A 273 -5.89 -26.56 -10.45
N ILE A 274 -6.07 -25.47 -9.73
CA ILE A 274 -5.12 -24.34 -9.71
C ILE A 274 -3.80 -24.77 -9.12
N ARG A 275 -3.81 -25.49 -7.98
CA ARG A 275 -2.60 -26.03 -7.35
C ARG A 275 -1.80 -26.93 -8.32
N GLU A 276 -2.51 -27.77 -9.06
CA GLU A 276 -1.88 -28.57 -10.12
C GLU A 276 -1.30 -27.70 -11.23
N GLY A 277 -2.03 -26.66 -11.66
CA GLY A 277 -1.65 -25.79 -12.77
C GLY A 277 -0.43 -24.92 -12.48
N VAL A 278 -0.27 -24.37 -11.27
CA VAL A 278 0.89 -23.59 -10.90
C VAL A 278 2.15 -24.44 -10.71
N GLY A 279 2.01 -25.75 -10.58
CA GLY A 279 3.13 -26.70 -10.42
C GLY A 279 3.81 -26.59 -9.03
N PRO A 280 4.90 -27.36 -8.82
CA PRO A 280 5.54 -27.46 -7.51
C PRO A 280 6.14 -26.14 -7.01
N ASP A 281 6.70 -25.35 -7.91
CA ASP A 281 7.41 -24.09 -7.61
C ASP A 281 6.54 -22.85 -7.70
N GLY A 282 5.32 -22.97 -8.27
CA GLY A 282 4.37 -21.86 -8.38
C GLY A 282 3.52 -21.71 -7.13
N ASN A 283 3.02 -20.50 -6.93
CA ASN A 283 2.09 -20.18 -5.85
C ASN A 283 0.74 -19.72 -6.40
N TRP A 284 -0.26 -19.72 -5.53
CA TRP A 284 -1.57 -19.19 -5.83
C TRP A 284 -2.14 -18.48 -4.60
N MET A 285 -3.06 -17.56 -4.81
CA MET A 285 -3.83 -16.88 -3.79
C MET A 285 -5.29 -16.77 -4.21
N ILE A 286 -6.15 -16.53 -3.26
CA ILE A 286 -7.57 -16.31 -3.50
C ILE A 286 -8.03 -15.03 -2.83
N ASP A 287 -8.83 -14.27 -3.55
CA ASP A 287 -9.56 -13.15 -3.00
C ASP A 287 -11.01 -13.58 -2.72
N VAL A 288 -11.39 -13.49 -1.48
CA VAL A 288 -12.72 -13.92 -1.01
C VAL A 288 -13.72 -12.77 -1.05
N HIS A 289 -13.25 -11.51 -1.16
CA HIS A 289 -14.11 -10.32 -1.20
C HIS A 289 -15.16 -10.30 -0.09
N GLN A 290 -14.78 -10.67 1.13
CA GLN A 290 -15.62 -10.55 2.34
C GLN A 290 -16.98 -11.28 2.26
N LYS A 291 -17.07 -12.36 1.48
CA LYS A 291 -18.35 -13.03 1.21
C LYS A 291 -18.78 -14.02 2.28
N PHE A 292 -17.88 -14.41 3.17
CA PHE A 292 -18.13 -15.44 4.15
C PHE A 292 -18.32 -14.89 5.56
N ASP A 293 -19.20 -15.52 6.31
CA ASP A 293 -19.28 -15.33 7.75
C ASP A 293 -18.12 -16.04 8.45
N PHE A 294 -17.89 -15.71 9.72
CA PHE A 294 -16.72 -16.18 10.46
C PHE A 294 -16.52 -17.71 10.42
N HIS A 295 -17.59 -18.49 10.67
CA HIS A 295 -17.48 -19.94 10.68
C HIS A 295 -17.20 -20.53 9.31
N GLU A 296 -17.73 -19.92 8.25
CA GLU A 296 -17.52 -20.29 6.85
C GLU A 296 -16.09 -19.97 6.40
N ALA A 297 -15.59 -18.79 6.79
CA ALA A 297 -14.20 -18.42 6.55
C ALA A 297 -13.21 -19.37 7.24
N VAL A 298 -13.51 -19.80 8.47
CA VAL A 298 -12.72 -20.83 9.18
C VAL A 298 -12.75 -22.16 8.42
N GLU A 299 -13.91 -22.61 7.97
CA GLU A 299 -14.05 -23.85 7.19
C GLU A 299 -13.25 -23.77 5.89
N LEU A 300 -13.43 -22.69 5.11
CA LEU A 300 -12.71 -22.48 3.85
C LEU A 300 -11.20 -22.46 4.05
N CYS A 301 -10.71 -21.67 5.01
CA CYS A 301 -9.28 -21.58 5.30
C CYS A 301 -8.68 -22.96 5.66
N ARG A 302 -9.33 -23.73 6.54
CA ARG A 302 -8.87 -25.07 6.92
C ARG A 302 -8.83 -26.05 5.75
N LEU A 303 -9.81 -26.00 4.88
CA LEU A 303 -9.84 -26.85 3.68
C LEU A 303 -8.76 -26.46 2.66
N MET A 304 -8.32 -25.19 2.66
CA MET A 304 -7.23 -24.72 1.81
C MET A 304 -5.82 -25.03 2.33
N GLU A 305 -5.64 -25.30 3.63
CA GLU A 305 -4.31 -25.53 4.22
C GLU A 305 -3.48 -26.59 3.47
N PRO A 306 -4.02 -27.77 3.09
CA PRO A 306 -3.27 -28.77 2.34
C PRO A 306 -2.80 -28.30 0.96
N LEU A 307 -3.51 -27.31 0.37
CA LEU A 307 -3.21 -26.76 -0.95
C LEU A 307 -2.15 -25.62 -0.89
N ARG A 308 -1.78 -25.19 0.31
CA ARG A 308 -0.69 -24.24 0.58
C ARG A 308 -0.79 -22.94 -0.23
N PRO A 309 -1.84 -22.12 -0.06
CA PRO A 309 -1.94 -20.81 -0.72
C PRO A 309 -0.81 -19.88 -0.26
N PHE A 310 -0.43 -18.92 -1.13
CA PHE A 310 0.43 -17.82 -0.75
C PHE A 310 -0.24 -16.95 0.32
N CYS A 311 -1.51 -16.61 0.12
CA CYS A 311 -2.37 -15.97 1.12
C CYS A 311 -3.85 -16.11 0.72
N VAL A 312 -4.70 -15.80 1.68
CA VAL A 312 -6.13 -15.53 1.50
C VAL A 312 -6.35 -14.03 1.69
N GLU A 313 -6.95 -13.42 0.68
CA GLU A 313 -7.30 -12.01 0.66
C GLU A 313 -8.73 -11.84 1.15
N ASP A 314 -8.95 -10.87 2.03
CA ASP A 314 -10.23 -10.42 2.59
C ASP A 314 -11.18 -11.55 3.02
N PRO A 315 -10.75 -12.48 3.91
CA PRO A 315 -11.52 -13.66 4.28
C PRO A 315 -12.82 -13.36 5.03
N LEU A 316 -12.93 -12.18 5.65
CA LEU A 316 -14.06 -11.73 6.44
C LEU A 316 -14.51 -10.34 5.98
N ARG A 317 -15.72 -9.94 6.32
CA ARG A 317 -16.20 -8.56 6.17
C ARG A 317 -15.45 -7.64 7.15
N GLU A 318 -14.33 -7.14 6.71
CA GLU A 318 -13.25 -6.61 7.57
C GLU A 318 -13.59 -5.28 8.19
N GLU A 319 -14.29 -4.40 7.48
CA GLU A 319 -14.65 -3.09 7.99
C GLU A 319 -15.49 -3.18 9.27
N GLN A 320 -16.42 -4.15 9.30
CA GLN A 320 -17.32 -4.35 10.43
C GLN A 320 -16.78 -5.38 11.44
N PHE A 321 -16.02 -6.37 10.96
CA PHE A 321 -15.66 -7.56 11.75
C PHE A 321 -14.14 -7.80 11.85
N ARG A 322 -13.29 -6.81 11.53
CA ARG A 322 -11.84 -6.95 11.65
C ARG A 322 -11.37 -7.41 13.04
N THR A 323 -12.13 -7.11 14.08
CA THR A 323 -11.87 -7.60 15.45
C THR A 323 -11.98 -9.11 15.60
N GLN A 324 -12.49 -9.82 14.59
CA GLN A 324 -12.55 -11.27 14.54
C GLN A 324 -11.32 -11.91 13.86
N LEU A 325 -10.49 -11.13 13.16
CA LEU A 325 -9.27 -11.60 12.51
C LEU A 325 -8.29 -12.29 13.50
N PRO A 326 -8.07 -11.78 14.73
CA PRO A 326 -7.26 -12.49 15.71
C PRO A 326 -7.76 -13.91 16.02
N LYS A 327 -9.08 -14.09 16.05
CA LYS A 327 -9.68 -15.42 16.26
C LYS A 327 -9.52 -16.33 15.04
N LEU A 328 -9.69 -15.78 13.83
CA LEU A 328 -9.46 -16.52 12.60
C LEU A 328 -7.99 -16.96 12.52
N ARG A 329 -7.04 -16.05 12.82
CA ARG A 329 -5.60 -16.36 12.86
C ARG A 329 -5.27 -17.57 13.74
N MET A 330 -5.92 -17.72 14.89
CA MET A 330 -5.71 -18.87 15.79
C MET A 330 -6.28 -20.20 15.25
N LEU A 331 -7.15 -20.15 14.27
CA LEU A 331 -7.89 -21.31 13.75
C LEU A 331 -7.38 -21.81 12.40
N THR A 332 -6.44 -21.11 11.77
CA THR A 332 -5.85 -21.53 10.50
C THR A 332 -4.37 -21.16 10.42
N THR A 333 -3.62 -21.94 9.62
CA THR A 333 -2.22 -21.66 9.27
C THR A 333 -2.08 -20.94 7.91
N VAL A 334 -3.19 -20.75 7.18
CA VAL A 334 -3.19 -20.02 5.91
C VAL A 334 -2.79 -18.57 6.16
N PRO A 335 -1.82 -18.01 5.40
CA PRO A 335 -1.48 -16.60 5.54
C PRO A 335 -2.65 -15.69 5.17
N LEU A 336 -2.92 -14.67 6.00
CA LEU A 336 -4.03 -13.75 5.85
C LEU A 336 -3.55 -12.40 5.28
N ALA A 337 -4.25 -11.90 4.27
CA ALA A 337 -3.95 -10.63 3.59
C ALA A 337 -5.21 -9.72 3.55
N PRO A 338 -5.68 -9.19 4.67
CA PRO A 338 -6.82 -8.29 4.72
C PRO A 338 -6.43 -6.83 4.56
N GLY A 339 -7.41 -5.97 4.30
CA GLY A 339 -7.29 -4.53 4.52
C GLY A 339 -7.46 -3.63 3.31
N GLU A 340 -7.96 -4.12 2.16
CA GLU A 340 -8.17 -3.23 1.00
C GLU A 340 -9.17 -2.10 1.28
N GLU A 341 -10.12 -2.34 2.19
CA GLU A 341 -11.11 -1.36 2.60
C GLU A 341 -10.70 -0.54 3.83
N TRP A 342 -9.55 -0.81 4.45
CA TRP A 342 -9.15 -0.08 5.66
C TRP A 342 -8.67 1.33 5.35
N GLY A 343 -8.81 2.20 6.36
CA GLY A 343 -8.40 3.60 6.27
C GLY A 343 -6.94 3.80 6.68
N THR A 344 -6.72 4.55 7.76
CA THR A 344 -5.38 4.95 8.19
C THR A 344 -4.60 3.83 8.90
N ARG A 345 -3.33 4.10 9.23
CA ARG A 345 -2.50 3.21 10.07
C ARG A 345 -3.20 2.76 11.38
N ALA A 346 -4.18 3.52 11.87
CA ALA A 346 -4.92 3.14 13.08
C ALA A 346 -5.74 1.85 12.89
N ASP A 347 -6.12 1.54 11.65
CA ASP A 347 -6.80 0.28 11.34
C ASP A 347 -5.82 -0.90 11.21
N PHE A 348 -4.62 -0.64 10.69
CA PHE A 348 -3.59 -1.67 10.47
C PHE A 348 -2.78 -1.98 11.72
N SER A 349 -2.34 -0.95 12.46
CA SER A 349 -1.35 -1.12 13.53
C SER A 349 -1.74 -2.17 14.57
N PRO A 350 -2.97 -2.22 15.11
CA PRO A 350 -3.31 -3.21 16.14
C PRO A 350 -3.14 -4.66 15.69
N LEU A 351 -3.47 -4.95 14.41
CA LEU A 351 -3.41 -6.30 13.84
C LEU A 351 -1.98 -6.66 13.40
N VAL A 352 -1.23 -5.68 12.90
CA VAL A 352 0.18 -5.85 12.53
C VAL A 352 1.04 -6.09 13.78
N GLU A 353 0.86 -5.29 14.83
CA GLU A 353 1.60 -5.39 16.09
C GLU A 353 1.38 -6.71 16.80
N GLN A 354 0.18 -7.25 16.75
CA GLN A 354 -0.15 -8.56 17.30
C GLN A 354 0.16 -9.73 16.35
N ARG A 355 0.53 -9.43 15.08
CA ARG A 355 0.76 -10.43 14.04
C ARG A 355 -0.49 -11.29 13.75
N ASP A 356 -1.65 -10.66 13.83
CA ASP A 356 -2.93 -11.28 13.50
C ASP A 356 -3.15 -11.37 11.99
N ILE A 357 -2.30 -10.71 11.20
CA ILE A 357 -2.24 -10.75 9.74
C ILE A 357 -0.81 -11.00 9.28
N ASP A 358 -0.65 -11.61 8.11
CA ASP A 358 0.65 -11.92 7.52
C ASP A 358 1.05 -10.90 6.45
N PHE A 359 0.05 -10.33 5.79
CA PHE A 359 0.20 -9.27 4.79
C PHE A 359 -0.82 -8.17 5.04
N ALA A 360 -0.39 -6.92 4.88
CA ALA A 360 -1.28 -5.77 4.84
C ALA A 360 -1.69 -5.49 3.38
N ARG A 361 -3.00 -5.59 3.11
CA ARG A 361 -3.54 -5.27 1.79
C ARG A 361 -3.93 -3.80 1.72
N VAL A 362 -2.95 -2.96 1.41
CA VAL A 362 -3.12 -1.51 1.48
C VAL A 362 -3.64 -0.95 0.15
N SER A 363 -4.71 -0.17 0.21
CA SER A 363 -5.23 0.63 -0.91
C SER A 363 -4.83 2.09 -0.73
N LEU A 364 -3.99 2.64 -1.60
CA LEU A 364 -3.51 4.03 -1.49
C LEU A 364 -4.65 5.07 -1.37
N PRO A 365 -5.73 5.00 -2.16
CA PRO A 365 -6.84 5.92 -1.97
C PRO A 365 -7.48 5.81 -0.58
N ASN A 366 -7.69 4.58 -0.11
CA ASN A 366 -8.37 4.33 1.16
C ASN A 366 -7.56 4.82 2.37
N VAL A 367 -6.24 4.74 2.30
CA VAL A 367 -5.36 5.22 3.39
C VAL A 367 -5.02 6.72 3.28
N GLY A 368 -5.44 7.38 2.20
CA GLY A 368 -5.17 8.80 2.03
C GLY A 368 -3.79 9.12 1.44
N GLY A 369 -3.19 8.21 0.67
CA GLY A 369 -1.99 8.47 -0.14
C GLY A 369 -0.68 7.94 0.43
N ILE A 370 0.41 8.41 -0.17
CA ILE A 370 1.79 7.98 0.14
C ILE A 370 2.21 8.37 1.56
N THR A 371 1.84 9.57 2.01
CA THR A 371 2.22 10.06 3.36
C THR A 371 1.76 9.12 4.47
N GLU A 372 0.58 8.55 4.37
CA GLU A 372 0.08 7.56 5.33
C GLU A 372 0.63 6.15 5.05
N MET A 373 0.77 5.79 3.77
CA MET A 373 1.37 4.52 3.37
C MET A 373 2.77 4.32 3.95
N LEU A 374 3.62 5.34 3.96
CA LEU A 374 4.98 5.26 4.54
C LEU A 374 4.95 4.91 6.04
N LYS A 375 3.95 5.38 6.78
CA LYS A 375 3.76 5.04 8.19
C LYS A 375 3.30 3.60 8.39
N ILE A 376 2.39 3.13 7.54
CA ILE A 376 1.96 1.72 7.52
C ILE A 376 3.14 0.82 7.20
N MET A 377 3.95 1.17 6.19
CA MET A 377 5.18 0.44 5.84
C MET A 377 6.13 0.31 7.03
N ALA A 378 6.32 1.38 7.80
CA ALA A 378 7.22 1.36 8.97
C ALA A 378 6.71 0.40 10.06
N VAL A 379 5.41 0.35 10.32
CA VAL A 379 4.81 -0.59 11.27
C VAL A 379 4.95 -2.03 10.75
N CYS A 380 4.65 -2.26 9.47
CA CYS A 380 4.78 -3.58 8.84
C CYS A 380 6.23 -4.10 8.87
N ASP A 381 7.22 -3.26 8.56
CA ASP A 381 8.64 -3.67 8.62
C ASP A 381 9.07 -4.03 10.04
N THR A 382 8.69 -3.23 11.03
CA THR A 382 9.00 -3.50 12.44
C THR A 382 8.52 -4.87 12.89
N HIS A 383 7.35 -5.30 12.43
CA HIS A 383 6.70 -6.55 12.86
C HIS A 383 6.83 -7.69 11.83
N LYS A 384 7.58 -7.46 10.74
CA LYS A 384 7.80 -8.44 9.66
C LYS A 384 6.51 -8.95 9.02
N VAL A 385 5.54 -8.04 8.86
CA VAL A 385 4.34 -8.25 8.07
C VAL A 385 4.62 -7.79 6.64
N GLY A 386 4.26 -8.60 5.64
CA GLY A 386 4.42 -8.25 4.23
C GLY A 386 3.37 -7.24 3.76
N ILE A 387 3.51 -6.77 2.52
CA ILE A 387 2.53 -5.88 1.91
C ILE A 387 2.11 -6.43 0.54
N VAL A 388 0.79 -6.56 0.35
CA VAL A 388 0.15 -6.92 -0.92
C VAL A 388 -0.78 -5.77 -1.30
N PRO A 389 -0.29 -4.72 -2.00
CA PRO A 389 -1.08 -3.53 -2.26
C PRO A 389 -2.22 -3.79 -3.24
N HIS A 390 -3.37 -3.18 -2.96
CA HIS A 390 -4.58 -3.27 -3.78
C HIS A 390 -4.49 -2.38 -5.03
N PHE A 391 -4.85 -2.94 -6.20
CA PHE A 391 -4.95 -2.18 -7.44
C PHE A 391 -6.15 -1.23 -7.43
N THR A 392 -5.92 0.05 -7.72
CA THR A 392 -6.99 1.06 -7.76
C THR A 392 -6.99 1.90 -9.03
N GLY A 393 -5.94 1.84 -9.82
CA GLY A 393 -5.82 2.59 -11.07
C GLY A 393 -4.36 2.86 -11.44
N PRO A 394 -4.09 3.36 -12.65
CA PRO A 394 -2.72 3.41 -13.17
C PRO A 394 -1.79 4.36 -12.41
N ILE A 395 -2.26 5.53 -11.98
CA ILE A 395 -1.42 6.50 -11.25
C ILE A 395 -1.12 5.97 -9.84
N ALA A 396 -2.12 5.42 -9.15
CA ALA A 396 -1.92 4.77 -7.86
C ALA A 396 -0.99 3.55 -7.97
N THR A 397 -1.05 2.80 -9.07
CA THR A 397 -0.14 1.69 -9.37
C THR A 397 1.31 2.17 -9.49
N ALA A 398 1.55 3.31 -10.14
CA ALA A 398 2.89 3.91 -10.18
C ALA A 398 3.39 4.28 -8.77
N ALA A 399 2.53 4.86 -7.93
CA ALA A 399 2.88 5.17 -6.55
C ALA A 399 3.15 3.90 -5.72
N HIS A 400 2.38 2.83 -5.91
CA HIS A 400 2.66 1.54 -5.28
C HIS A 400 4.01 0.97 -5.73
N MET A 401 4.36 1.05 -7.01
CA MET A 401 5.68 0.61 -7.47
C MET A 401 6.79 1.31 -6.68
N HIS A 402 6.73 2.64 -6.50
CA HIS A 402 7.75 3.38 -5.76
C HIS A 402 7.80 3.02 -4.27
N THR A 403 6.65 2.90 -3.62
CA THR A 403 6.59 2.52 -2.20
C THR A 403 7.08 1.08 -1.99
N MET A 404 6.71 0.15 -2.85
CA MET A 404 7.15 -1.25 -2.77
C MET A 404 8.62 -1.43 -3.13
N MET A 405 9.18 -0.59 -4.02
CA MET A 405 10.62 -0.57 -4.28
C MET A 405 11.45 -0.22 -3.04
N ALA A 406 10.94 0.67 -2.19
CA ALA A 406 11.62 1.11 -0.98
C ALA A 406 11.32 0.24 0.26
N PHE A 407 10.22 -0.50 0.28
CA PHE A 407 9.84 -1.34 1.42
C PHE A 407 10.75 -2.57 1.53
N PRO A 408 11.44 -2.82 2.66
CA PRO A 408 12.40 -3.92 2.77
C PRO A 408 11.76 -5.29 2.99
N GLY A 409 10.48 -5.35 3.37
CA GLY A 409 9.74 -6.59 3.66
C GLY A 409 9.28 -7.35 2.41
N GLN A 410 8.52 -8.41 2.62
CA GLN A 410 7.91 -9.19 1.54
C GLN A 410 6.84 -8.39 0.81
N VAL A 411 6.84 -8.45 -0.53
CA VAL A 411 5.91 -7.73 -1.40
C VAL A 411 5.42 -8.63 -2.52
N LEU A 412 4.15 -8.50 -2.83
CA LEU A 412 3.55 -9.01 -4.06
C LEU A 412 2.50 -7.98 -4.52
N MET A 413 2.68 -7.35 -5.67
CA MET A 413 1.85 -6.22 -6.10
C MET A 413 0.77 -6.66 -7.08
N GLU A 414 -0.45 -6.17 -6.85
CA GLU A 414 -1.56 -6.36 -7.77
C GLU A 414 -1.40 -5.52 -9.04
N TYR A 415 -1.73 -6.13 -10.20
CA TYR A 415 -1.65 -5.46 -11.49
C TYR A 415 -2.76 -5.89 -12.44
N ASN A 416 -3.57 -4.95 -12.92
CA ASN A 416 -4.74 -5.22 -13.74
C ASN A 416 -4.61 -4.76 -15.20
N LEU A 417 -3.56 -4.05 -15.56
CA LEU A 417 -3.45 -3.44 -16.90
C LEU A 417 -2.89 -4.41 -17.95
N GLY A 418 -2.16 -5.45 -17.53
CA GLY A 418 -1.44 -6.32 -18.47
C GLY A 418 -0.45 -5.52 -19.31
N ASP A 419 -0.30 -5.86 -20.59
CA ASP A 419 0.54 -5.13 -21.54
C ASP A 419 -0.19 -3.97 -22.24
N ARG A 420 -1.38 -3.60 -21.77
CA ARG A 420 -2.17 -2.53 -22.39
C ARG A 420 -1.60 -1.17 -22.05
N ALA A 421 -1.38 -0.38 -23.09
CA ALA A 421 -1.12 1.04 -22.91
C ALA A 421 -2.31 1.72 -22.21
N VAL A 422 -2.02 2.64 -21.31
CA VAL A 422 -3.01 3.54 -20.72
C VAL A 422 -3.10 4.76 -21.66
N PRO A 423 -4.20 4.96 -22.42
CA PRO A 423 -4.23 5.92 -23.52
C PRO A 423 -3.80 7.33 -23.13
N TYR A 424 -4.22 7.81 -21.98
CA TYR A 424 -3.89 9.16 -21.47
C TYR A 424 -2.56 9.24 -20.71
N MET A 425 -1.79 8.14 -20.65
CA MET A 425 -0.48 8.08 -20.00
C MET A 425 0.58 7.61 -21.01
N PRO A 426 1.13 8.53 -21.82
CA PRO A 426 2.12 8.17 -22.84
C PRO A 426 3.43 7.61 -22.26
N GLU A 427 3.73 7.97 -21.00
CA GLU A 427 4.82 7.39 -20.23
C GLU A 427 4.24 6.68 -19.02
N PHE A 428 4.49 5.38 -18.92
CA PHE A 428 3.98 4.54 -17.84
C PHE A 428 5.06 3.57 -17.34
N LEU A 429 4.66 2.64 -16.50
CA LEU A 429 5.54 1.63 -15.91
C LEU A 429 5.98 0.59 -16.96
N GLU A 430 7.18 0.08 -16.79
CA GLU A 430 7.67 -1.06 -17.55
C GLU A 430 7.32 -2.37 -16.81
N CYS A 431 6.37 -3.11 -17.38
CA CYS A 431 5.95 -4.41 -16.87
C CYS A 431 6.32 -5.50 -17.86
N ARG A 432 7.08 -6.52 -17.41
CA ARG A 432 7.47 -7.67 -18.23
C ARG A 432 7.70 -8.90 -17.36
N ASN A 433 7.33 -10.06 -17.88
CA ASN A 433 7.57 -11.35 -17.22
C ASN A 433 7.05 -11.37 -15.76
N GLY A 434 5.85 -10.87 -15.52
CA GLY A 434 5.25 -10.83 -14.18
C GLY A 434 5.94 -9.91 -13.17
N LYS A 435 6.68 -8.90 -13.65
CA LYS A 435 7.45 -7.96 -12.83
C LYS A 435 7.25 -6.54 -13.31
N VAL A 436 7.27 -5.58 -12.37
CA VAL A 436 7.41 -4.17 -12.70
C VAL A 436 8.80 -3.68 -12.34
N TRP A 437 9.41 -2.97 -13.28
CA TRP A 437 10.74 -2.41 -13.15
C TRP A 437 10.65 -0.91 -12.86
N PRO A 438 11.42 -0.39 -11.91
CA PRO A 438 11.44 1.04 -11.66
C PRO A 438 12.02 1.76 -12.88
N ASN A 439 11.45 2.89 -13.23
CA ASN A 439 12.09 3.86 -14.09
C ASN A 439 12.76 4.94 -13.22
N ASP A 440 13.80 5.57 -13.73
CA ASP A 440 14.55 6.58 -12.98
C ASP A 440 14.02 8.01 -13.26
N ARG A 441 12.82 8.14 -13.84
CA ARG A 441 12.17 9.44 -14.09
C ARG A 441 11.74 10.11 -12.79
N PRO A 442 11.82 11.45 -12.72
CA PRO A 442 11.44 12.20 -11.52
C PRO A 442 9.96 12.01 -11.13
N GLY A 443 9.69 12.13 -9.85
CA GLY A 443 8.34 11.98 -9.28
C GLY A 443 7.84 10.56 -9.36
N LEU A 444 6.58 10.39 -9.75
CA LEU A 444 5.94 9.09 -10.02
C LEU A 444 6.48 8.40 -11.28
N GLY A 445 7.31 9.09 -12.08
CA GLY A 445 7.87 8.55 -13.29
C GLY A 445 6.86 8.28 -14.41
N VAL A 446 5.70 8.93 -14.35
CA VAL A 446 4.63 8.83 -15.34
C VAL A 446 4.23 10.22 -15.84
N SER A 447 3.64 10.26 -17.03
CA SER A 447 3.07 11.49 -17.59
C SER A 447 1.61 11.31 -17.95
N VAL A 448 0.87 12.42 -17.98
CA VAL A 448 -0.55 12.45 -18.33
C VAL A 448 -0.76 13.42 -19.49
N ASP A 449 -1.41 12.95 -20.55
CA ASP A 449 -1.86 13.78 -21.67
C ASP A 449 -3.27 14.32 -21.37
N GLU A 450 -3.34 15.56 -20.88
CA GLU A 450 -4.59 16.22 -20.49
C GLU A 450 -5.61 16.30 -21.63
N ARG A 451 -5.17 16.32 -22.90
CA ARG A 451 -6.05 16.42 -24.08
C ARG A 451 -6.92 15.18 -24.26
N GLN A 452 -6.55 14.07 -23.66
CA GLN A 452 -7.32 12.81 -23.67
C GLN A 452 -8.26 12.69 -22.47
N LEU A 453 -8.23 13.64 -21.55
CA LEU A 453 -9.08 13.64 -20.36
C LEU A 453 -10.28 14.57 -20.56
N THR A 454 -11.37 14.27 -19.83
CA THR A 454 -12.54 15.16 -19.78
C THR A 454 -12.42 16.08 -18.58
N PHE A 455 -12.21 17.38 -18.84
CA PHE A 455 -12.14 18.39 -17.78
C PHE A 455 -13.46 18.48 -17.01
N VAL A 456 -13.37 18.56 -15.67
CA VAL A 456 -14.53 18.70 -14.78
C VAL A 456 -14.54 20.10 -14.15
N GLU A 457 -13.50 20.43 -13.40
CA GLU A 457 -13.40 21.74 -12.74
C GLU A 457 -11.95 22.08 -12.35
N ALA A 458 -11.75 23.35 -12.02
CA ALA A 458 -10.50 23.88 -11.46
C ALA A 458 -10.80 24.74 -10.24
N MET A 459 -10.00 24.57 -9.20
CA MET A 459 -10.06 25.33 -7.96
C MET A 459 -8.78 26.15 -7.80
N THR A 460 -8.93 27.45 -7.52
CA THR A 460 -7.81 28.42 -7.39
C THR A 460 -7.83 29.15 -6.05
N GLU A 461 -8.92 29.02 -5.29
CA GLU A 461 -9.10 29.72 -4.03
C GLU A 461 -8.98 28.77 -2.86
N GLY A 462 -8.11 29.10 -1.92
CA GLY A 462 -7.95 28.42 -0.65
C GLY A 462 -8.74 29.09 0.46
N ALA A 463 -9.08 28.32 1.48
CA ALA A 463 -9.64 28.82 2.73
C ALA A 463 -8.82 28.28 3.90
N PRO A 464 -8.70 29.04 5.01
CA PRO A 464 -8.05 28.51 6.21
C PRO A 464 -8.77 27.24 6.69
N ALA A 465 -8.01 26.20 6.99
CA ALA A 465 -8.57 25.04 7.68
C ALA A 465 -8.93 25.42 9.13
N PRO A 466 -10.11 25.04 9.63
CA PRO A 466 -10.55 25.38 10.99
C PRO A 466 -9.89 24.48 12.03
N THR A 467 -8.59 24.30 11.94
CA THR A 467 -7.82 23.46 12.88
C THR A 467 -7.09 24.31 13.91
N HIS A 468 -7.13 23.87 15.15
CA HIS A 468 -6.33 24.48 16.22
C HIS A 468 -4.86 24.07 16.10
N ARG A 469 -3.99 24.92 16.67
CA ARG A 469 -2.55 24.66 16.71
C ARG A 469 -2.06 24.68 18.15
N ARG A 470 -1.07 23.85 18.41
CA ARG A 470 -0.30 23.92 19.64
C ARG A 470 0.66 25.12 19.60
N PRO A 471 1.29 25.51 20.74
CA PRO A 471 2.22 26.63 20.78
C PRO A 471 3.42 26.52 19.82
N ASP A 472 3.83 25.29 19.47
CA ASP A 472 4.89 25.00 18.51
C ASP A 472 4.44 25.05 17.05
N GLY A 473 3.17 25.36 16.79
CA GLY A 473 2.57 25.43 15.47
C GLY A 473 2.07 24.10 14.91
N SER A 474 2.29 22.96 15.60
CA SER A 474 1.75 21.68 15.19
C SER A 474 0.22 21.65 15.31
N LEU A 475 -0.42 20.85 14.43
CA LEU A 475 -1.87 20.74 14.44
C LEU A 475 -2.37 19.91 15.62
N THR A 476 -3.53 20.30 16.13
CA THR A 476 -4.30 19.49 17.08
C THR A 476 -5.72 19.34 16.53
N HIS A 477 -6.47 18.45 17.14
CA HIS A 477 -7.89 18.35 16.83
C HIS A 477 -8.59 19.68 17.10
N TRP A 478 -9.64 19.80 16.43
CA TRP A 478 -10.68 20.81 16.39
C TRP A 478 -11.27 21.18 17.76
#